data_beeba60fe28e4eeb300f017ca185d5f3
#
_entry.id   beeba60fe28e4eeb300f017ca185d5f3
#
_cell.length_a   1.000
_cell.length_b   1.000
_cell.length_c   1.000
_cell.angle_alpha   90.00
_cell.angle_beta   90.00
_cell.angle_gamma   90.00
#
_symmetry.space_group_name_H-M   'P 1'
#
loop_
_entity.id
_entity.type
_entity.pdbx_description
1 polymer ?
#
loop_
_entity_poly.entity_id
_entity_poly.type
_entity_poly.pdbx_seq_one_letter_code
_entity_poly.pdbx_strand_id
1 'polypeptide(L)'
;WDLGIGDATSVIFSQGNRAGDLRIVDYYEASGEGLPHYAKVLQDKNYTYGRHMAPHDIQVRELGTGRSRLEVAASLGIRFETVPRVHTSVSGEVEEGIHAARMLLSRCWFDETRCKALLESLQHYRREYNTRLNEFRATPVHDWSSHGADALRYLATWYKPTKPRPV
;
A
#
# COMPACT_ATOMS: atom_id res chain seq x y z
N TRP A 1 -2.31 2.48 1.63
CA TRP A 1 -1.21 3.44 1.66
C TRP A 1 0.09 2.75 2.04
N ASP A 2 1.16 3.20 1.46
CA ASP A 2 2.53 2.98 1.94
C ASP A 2 3.14 4.37 2.21
N LEU A 3 3.63 4.62 3.42
CA LEU A 3 3.97 5.96 3.89
C LEU A 3 5.49 6.13 4.03
N GLY A 4 6.12 6.86 3.13
CA GLY A 4 7.52 7.28 3.19
C GLY A 4 7.68 8.81 3.27
N ILE A 5 8.70 9.32 3.98
CA ILE A 5 9.06 10.75 3.97
C ILE A 5 10.35 10.96 3.16
N GLY A 6 11.39 10.20 3.45
CA GLY A 6 12.63 10.18 2.66
C GLY A 6 12.53 9.32 1.41
N ASP A 7 11.43 8.61 1.29
CA ASP A 7 11.04 7.72 0.23
C ASP A 7 9.68 8.13 -0.32
N ALA A 8 9.15 7.45 -1.33
CA ALA A 8 7.83 7.81 -1.85
C ALA A 8 6.70 7.34 -0.91
N THR A 9 5.67 8.17 -0.78
CA THR A 9 4.38 7.72 -0.25
C THR A 9 3.50 7.30 -1.42
N SER A 10 2.99 6.08 -1.37
CA SER A 10 2.14 5.48 -2.39
C SER A 10 0.71 5.27 -1.91
N VAL A 11 -0.26 5.69 -2.72
CA VAL A 11 -1.69 5.61 -2.42
C VAL A 11 -2.42 4.86 -3.52
N ILE A 12 -2.99 3.71 -3.18
CA ILE A 12 -3.84 2.92 -4.07
C ILE A 12 -5.31 3.22 -3.74
N PHE A 13 -6.09 3.59 -4.76
CA PHE A 13 -7.54 3.77 -4.66
C PHE A 13 -8.24 2.54 -5.22
N SER A 14 -9.07 1.91 -4.40
CA SER A 14 -9.69 0.64 -4.78
C SER A 14 -11.16 0.55 -4.39
N GLN A 15 -11.91 -0.24 -5.14
CA GLN A 15 -13.31 -0.57 -4.89
C GLN A 15 -13.50 -2.08 -4.88
N GLY A 16 -13.96 -2.62 -3.76
CA GLY A 16 -14.34 -4.02 -3.66
C GLY A 16 -15.79 -4.23 -4.09
N ASN A 17 -16.08 -5.36 -4.72
CA ASN A 17 -17.44 -5.78 -5.01
C ASN A 17 -17.91 -6.91 -4.07
N ARG A 18 -19.20 -7.27 -4.14
CA ARG A 18 -19.77 -8.35 -3.31
C ARG A 18 -19.25 -9.75 -3.69
N ALA A 19 -18.73 -9.94 -4.90
CA ALA A 19 -18.13 -11.19 -5.35
C ALA A 19 -16.70 -11.37 -4.84
N GLY A 20 -16.14 -10.31 -4.22
CA GLY A 20 -14.77 -10.31 -3.69
C GLY A 20 -13.72 -9.92 -4.70
N ASP A 21 -14.11 -9.38 -5.88
CA ASP A 21 -13.16 -8.79 -6.81
C ASP A 21 -12.83 -7.36 -6.38
N LEU A 22 -11.64 -6.91 -6.74
CA LEU A 22 -11.13 -5.59 -6.42
C LEU A 22 -10.84 -4.82 -7.71
N ARG A 23 -11.36 -3.60 -7.79
CA ARG A 23 -11.03 -2.67 -8.86
C ARG A 23 -10.05 -1.64 -8.31
N ILE A 24 -8.87 -1.58 -8.89
CA ILE A 24 -7.89 -0.53 -8.62
C ILE A 24 -8.19 0.60 -9.61
N VAL A 25 -8.80 1.66 -9.10
CA VAL A 25 -9.39 2.73 -9.93
C VAL A 25 -8.45 3.91 -10.12
N ASP A 26 -7.43 4.05 -9.26
CA ASP A 26 -6.46 5.14 -9.34
C ASP A 26 -5.23 4.83 -8.50
N TYR A 27 -4.14 5.53 -8.79
CA TYR A 27 -2.89 5.48 -8.07
C TYR A 27 -2.29 6.87 -7.96
N TYR A 28 -1.65 7.16 -6.83
CA TYR A 28 -0.90 8.38 -6.61
C TYR A 28 0.39 8.10 -5.85
N GLU A 29 1.46 8.71 -6.26
CA GLU A 29 2.76 8.61 -5.61
C GLU A 29 3.45 9.96 -5.60
N ALA A 30 4.08 10.33 -4.48
CA ALA A 30 4.93 11.50 -4.36
C ALA A 30 6.00 11.28 -3.29
N SER A 31 7.14 11.94 -3.43
CA SER A 31 8.24 11.92 -2.46
C SER A 31 8.43 13.29 -1.83
N GLY A 32 8.91 13.32 -0.58
CA GLY A 32 9.24 14.56 0.12
C GLY A 32 8.03 15.37 0.61
N GLU A 33 6.82 14.82 0.50
CA GLU A 33 5.57 15.49 0.87
C GLU A 33 5.04 15.04 2.22
N GLY A 34 4.43 15.97 2.96
CA GLY A 34 3.78 15.69 4.23
C GLY A 34 2.30 15.32 4.09
N LEU A 35 1.68 14.84 5.18
CA LEU A 35 0.26 14.48 5.22
C LEU A 35 -0.71 15.56 4.74
N PRO A 36 -0.48 16.89 4.95
CA PRO A 36 -1.34 17.93 4.39
C PRO A 36 -1.44 17.91 2.86
N HIS A 37 -0.33 17.59 2.16
CA HIS A 37 -0.31 17.43 0.72
C HIS A 37 -1.27 16.31 0.29
N TYR A 38 -1.18 15.14 0.92
CA TYR A 38 -2.02 13.99 0.58
C TYR A 38 -3.49 14.22 0.94
N ALA A 39 -3.78 14.96 2.02
CA ALA A 39 -5.15 15.38 2.33
C ALA A 39 -5.74 16.24 1.20
N LYS A 40 -4.95 17.16 0.64
CA LYS A 40 -5.36 17.94 -0.54
C LYS A 40 -5.56 17.07 -1.77
N VAL A 41 -4.65 16.13 -2.06
CA VAL A 41 -4.80 15.17 -3.17
C VAL A 41 -6.11 14.39 -3.07
N LEU A 42 -6.47 13.92 -1.87
CA LEU A 42 -7.76 13.24 -1.65
C LEU A 42 -8.96 14.16 -1.97
N GLN A 43 -8.90 15.41 -1.53
CA GLN A 43 -9.96 16.39 -1.82
C GLN A 43 -10.08 16.67 -3.32
N ASP A 44 -8.94 16.89 -4.00
CA ASP A 44 -8.89 17.22 -5.43
C ASP A 44 -9.39 16.05 -6.31
N LYS A 45 -9.17 14.79 -5.90
CA LYS A 45 -9.70 13.60 -6.58
C LYS A 45 -11.22 13.43 -6.44
N ASN A 46 -11.82 14.07 -5.45
CA ASN A 46 -13.29 14.13 -5.24
C ASN A 46 -13.99 12.76 -5.24
N TYR A 47 -13.32 11.72 -4.72
CA TYR A 47 -13.94 10.41 -4.50
C TYR A 47 -14.69 10.39 -3.17
N THR A 48 -15.72 9.52 -3.08
CA THR A 48 -16.31 9.18 -1.79
C THR A 48 -15.49 8.07 -1.14
N TYR A 49 -14.75 8.42 -0.08
CA TYR A 49 -13.87 7.49 0.60
C TYR A 49 -14.62 6.70 1.67
N GLY A 50 -14.39 5.39 1.70
CA GLY A 50 -14.90 4.52 2.74
C GLY A 50 -13.87 4.36 3.88
N ARG A 51 -12.74 3.73 3.59
CA ARG A 51 -11.70 3.37 4.58
C ARG A 51 -10.33 3.72 4.06
N HIS A 52 -9.47 4.23 4.93
CA HIS A 52 -8.06 4.45 4.66
C HIS A 52 -7.23 3.44 5.44
N MET A 53 -6.37 2.70 4.75
CA MET A 53 -5.52 1.69 5.34
C MET A 53 -4.07 2.13 5.28
N ALA A 54 -3.35 1.97 6.37
CA ALA A 54 -1.92 2.25 6.45
C ALA A 54 -1.18 1.15 7.22
N PRO A 55 0.14 0.98 7.01
CA PRO A 55 0.94 0.06 7.78
C PRO A 55 0.99 0.48 9.26
N HIS A 56 1.35 -0.45 10.13
CA HIS A 56 1.34 -0.28 11.58
C HIS A 56 2.30 0.82 12.08
N ASP A 57 3.36 1.15 11.35
CA ASP A 57 4.36 2.17 11.67
C ASP A 57 3.81 3.61 11.65
N ILE A 58 2.61 3.82 11.09
CA ILE A 58 1.90 5.12 11.18
C ILE A 58 1.66 5.55 12.64
N GLN A 59 1.70 4.62 13.59
CA GLN A 59 1.49 4.88 15.01
C GLN A 59 2.73 5.43 15.72
N VAL A 60 3.89 5.38 15.08
CA VAL A 60 5.14 5.90 15.65
C VAL A 60 5.03 7.40 15.85
N ARG A 61 5.43 7.86 17.05
CA ARG A 61 5.45 9.28 17.41
C ARG A 61 6.72 9.94 16.89
N GLU A 62 6.56 11.11 16.31
CA GLU A 62 7.69 11.91 15.86
C GLU A 62 8.31 12.68 17.02
N LEU A 63 9.64 12.61 17.15
CA LEU A 63 10.38 13.23 18.25
C LEU A 63 10.18 14.75 18.31
N GLY A 64 10.03 15.42 17.16
CA GLY A 64 9.90 16.88 17.09
C GLY A 64 8.54 17.42 17.56
N THR A 65 7.47 16.66 17.34
CA THR A 65 6.10 17.10 17.64
C THR A 65 5.44 16.33 18.78
N GLY A 66 5.99 15.17 19.15
CA GLY A 66 5.39 14.24 20.11
C GLY A 66 4.09 13.58 19.62
N ARG A 67 3.62 13.90 18.38
CA ARG A 67 2.41 13.37 17.78
C ARG A 67 2.75 12.22 16.83
N SER A 68 1.86 11.24 16.77
CA SER A 68 1.95 10.19 15.75
C SER A 68 1.44 10.70 14.40
N ARG A 69 1.89 10.08 13.31
CA ARG A 69 1.33 10.35 11.97
C ARG A 69 -0.17 10.07 11.92
N LEU A 70 -0.63 9.07 12.68
CA LEU A 70 -2.06 8.75 12.83
C LEU A 70 -2.86 9.93 13.40
N GLU A 71 -2.34 10.58 14.48
CA GLU A 71 -2.97 11.75 15.09
C GLU A 71 -2.97 12.97 14.16
N VAL A 72 -1.88 13.17 13.41
CA VAL A 72 -1.79 14.25 12.41
C VAL A 72 -2.80 14.00 11.28
N ALA A 73 -2.87 12.80 10.73
CA ALA A 73 -3.81 12.44 9.68
C ALA A 73 -5.27 12.65 10.13
N ALA A 74 -5.61 12.23 11.35
CA ALA A 74 -6.93 12.43 11.91
C ALA A 74 -7.32 13.91 12.01
N SER A 75 -6.36 14.80 12.37
CA SER A 75 -6.60 16.25 12.39
C SER A 75 -6.83 16.86 11.00
N LEU A 76 -6.40 16.18 9.94
CA LEU A 76 -6.62 16.54 8.54
C LEU A 76 -7.85 15.85 7.92
N GLY A 77 -8.63 15.12 8.73
CA GLY A 77 -9.84 14.43 8.29
C GLY A 77 -9.59 13.03 7.74
N ILE A 78 -8.36 12.51 7.75
CA ILE A 78 -8.01 11.17 7.28
C ILE A 78 -7.97 10.22 8.48
N ARG A 79 -8.94 9.31 8.56
CA ARG A 79 -8.98 8.29 9.62
C ARG A 79 -8.44 6.97 9.10
N PHE A 80 -7.21 6.65 9.50
CA PHE A 80 -6.56 5.41 9.12
C PHE A 80 -6.98 4.23 10.01
N GLU A 81 -7.16 3.11 9.38
CA GLU A 81 -7.13 1.79 9.99
C GLU A 81 -5.74 1.18 9.75
N THR A 82 -5.14 0.63 10.77
CA THR A 82 -3.80 0.04 10.66
C THR A 82 -3.87 -1.42 10.25
N VAL A 83 -3.01 -1.80 9.32
CA VAL A 83 -2.80 -3.22 8.98
C VAL A 83 -2.05 -3.88 10.13
N PRO A 84 -2.60 -4.95 10.74
CA PRO A 84 -1.92 -5.65 11.82
C PRO A 84 -0.58 -6.22 11.35
N ARG A 85 0.40 -6.21 12.25
CA ARG A 85 1.66 -6.93 12.03
C ARG A 85 1.40 -8.43 12.21
N VAL A 86 1.75 -9.22 11.19
CA VAL A 86 1.49 -10.67 11.20
C VAL A 86 2.75 -11.44 11.60
N HIS A 87 3.94 -10.95 11.22
CA HIS A 87 5.21 -11.58 11.51
C HIS A 87 6.11 -10.74 12.41
N THR A 88 7.00 -11.42 13.12
CA THR A 88 8.03 -10.78 13.96
C THR A 88 9.26 -10.37 13.15
N SER A 89 9.44 -10.90 11.94
CA SER A 89 10.55 -10.56 11.04
C SER A 89 10.08 -9.78 9.83
N VAL A 90 10.88 -8.81 9.40
CA VAL A 90 10.59 -7.99 8.20
C VAL A 90 10.53 -8.87 6.94
N SER A 91 11.44 -9.84 6.80
CA SER A 91 11.43 -10.76 5.65
C SER A 91 10.17 -11.60 5.58
N GLY A 92 9.66 -12.09 6.72
CA GLY A 92 8.40 -12.86 6.79
C GLY A 92 7.19 -12.02 6.39
N GLU A 93 7.12 -10.76 6.83
CA GLU A 93 6.05 -9.84 6.43
C GLU A 93 6.07 -9.54 4.92
N VAL A 94 7.26 -9.37 4.35
CA VAL A 94 7.42 -9.12 2.90
C VAL A 94 6.96 -10.34 2.09
N GLU A 95 7.40 -11.55 2.47
CA GLU A 95 7.03 -12.80 1.79
C GLU A 95 5.52 -13.04 1.82
N GLU A 96 4.90 -12.92 3.00
CA GLU A 96 3.46 -13.09 3.13
C GLU A 96 2.69 -12.05 2.34
N GLY A 97 3.13 -10.78 2.39
CA GLY A 97 2.54 -9.72 1.60
C GLY A 97 2.64 -9.96 0.10
N ILE A 98 3.77 -10.49 -0.40
CA ILE A 98 3.93 -10.89 -1.80
C ILE A 98 2.99 -12.03 -2.15
N HIS A 99 2.87 -13.04 -1.28
CA HIS A 99 1.94 -14.14 -1.50
C HIS A 99 0.49 -13.65 -1.54
N ALA A 100 0.08 -12.83 -0.58
CA ALA A 100 -1.24 -12.23 -0.54
C ALA A 100 -1.53 -11.39 -1.80
N ALA A 101 -0.56 -10.58 -2.25
CA ALA A 101 -0.69 -9.79 -3.47
C ALA A 101 -0.88 -10.67 -4.71
N ARG A 102 -0.10 -11.75 -4.86
CA ARG A 102 -0.24 -12.71 -5.97
C ARG A 102 -1.63 -13.36 -5.99
N MET A 103 -2.16 -13.74 -4.84
CA MET A 103 -3.51 -14.29 -4.73
C MET A 103 -4.57 -13.26 -5.07
N LEU A 104 -4.39 -12.01 -4.65
CA LEU A 104 -5.34 -10.94 -4.90
C LEU A 104 -5.35 -10.53 -6.38
N LEU A 105 -4.19 -10.47 -7.05
CA LEU A 105 -4.04 -10.02 -8.43
C LEU A 105 -4.92 -10.80 -9.43
N SER A 106 -5.18 -12.10 -9.19
CA SER A 106 -6.09 -12.91 -10.01
C SER A 106 -7.54 -12.40 -10.01
N ARG A 107 -7.88 -11.53 -9.07
CA ARG A 107 -9.22 -10.95 -8.87
C ARG A 107 -9.21 -9.42 -8.94
N CYS A 108 -8.12 -8.83 -9.45
CA CYS A 108 -7.96 -7.40 -9.60
C CYS A 108 -8.23 -6.95 -11.04
N TRP A 109 -8.87 -5.80 -11.15
CA TRP A 109 -9.04 -5.04 -12.38
C TRP A 109 -8.38 -3.68 -12.17
N PHE A 110 -7.63 -3.21 -13.13
CA PHE A 110 -6.93 -1.94 -13.06
C PHE A 110 -7.47 -0.96 -14.10
N ASP A 111 -7.66 0.29 -13.71
CA ASP A 111 -7.76 1.38 -14.67
C ASP A 111 -6.36 1.61 -15.26
N GLU A 112 -6.15 1.17 -16.50
CA GLU A 112 -4.82 1.17 -17.13
C GLU A 112 -4.23 2.57 -17.24
N THR A 113 -5.06 3.59 -17.45
CA THR A 113 -4.62 4.97 -17.61
C THR A 113 -4.19 5.58 -16.26
N ARG A 114 -5.05 5.45 -15.24
CA ARG A 114 -4.82 6.05 -13.93
C ARG A 114 -3.82 5.27 -13.08
N CYS A 115 -3.70 3.98 -13.34
CA CYS A 115 -2.78 3.09 -12.61
C CYS A 115 -1.49 2.78 -13.38
N LYS A 116 -1.18 3.53 -14.45
CA LYS A 116 0.00 3.27 -15.29
C LYS A 116 1.28 3.14 -14.47
N ALA A 117 1.57 4.10 -13.59
CA ALA A 117 2.77 4.08 -12.74
C ALA A 117 2.79 2.89 -11.77
N LEU A 118 1.64 2.51 -11.22
CA LEU A 118 1.52 1.31 -10.40
C LEU A 118 1.81 0.05 -11.21
N LEU A 119 1.24 -0.07 -12.41
CA LEU A 119 1.46 -1.23 -13.28
C LEU A 119 2.93 -1.36 -13.68
N GLU A 120 3.59 -0.24 -14.00
CA GLU A 120 5.03 -0.21 -14.28
C GLU A 120 5.85 -0.65 -13.05
N SER A 121 5.51 -0.15 -11.87
CA SER A 121 6.13 -0.57 -10.60
C SER A 121 6.01 -2.09 -10.39
N LEU A 122 4.81 -2.64 -10.53
CA LEU A 122 4.57 -4.07 -10.32
C LEU A 122 5.31 -4.96 -11.35
N GLN A 123 5.45 -4.51 -12.59
CA GLN A 123 6.20 -5.22 -13.63
C GLN A 123 7.70 -5.26 -13.37
N HIS A 124 8.25 -4.28 -12.66
CA HIS A 124 9.68 -4.16 -12.37
C HIS A 124 10.06 -4.61 -10.95
N TYR A 125 9.08 -4.88 -10.09
CA TYR A 125 9.32 -5.36 -8.73
C TYR A 125 9.96 -6.75 -8.75
N ARG A 126 11.19 -6.85 -8.20
CA ARG A 126 12.04 -8.02 -8.38
C ARG A 126 12.94 -8.28 -7.18
N ARG A 127 13.47 -9.49 -7.09
CA ARG A 127 14.63 -9.83 -6.27
C ARG A 127 15.89 -9.74 -7.12
N GLU A 128 16.96 -9.29 -6.48
CA GLU A 128 18.29 -9.32 -7.09
C GLU A 128 18.88 -10.73 -7.02
N TYR A 129 19.45 -11.17 -8.13
CA TYR A 129 20.18 -12.44 -8.17
C TYR A 129 21.64 -12.24 -7.78
N ASN A 130 22.10 -12.93 -6.73
CA ASN A 130 23.48 -12.93 -6.29
C ASN A 130 24.27 -14.01 -7.06
N THR A 131 25.03 -13.58 -8.04
CA THR A 131 25.82 -14.49 -8.89
C THR A 131 26.93 -15.22 -8.14
N ARG A 132 27.44 -14.64 -7.01
CA ARG A 132 28.47 -15.26 -6.18
C ARG A 132 27.93 -16.44 -5.39
N LEU A 133 26.72 -16.31 -4.84
CA LEU A 133 26.05 -17.32 -4.03
C LEU A 133 25.13 -18.22 -4.85
N ASN A 134 24.94 -17.90 -6.14
CA ASN A 134 24.05 -18.59 -7.06
C ASN A 134 22.58 -18.68 -6.54
N GLU A 135 22.10 -17.61 -5.89
CA GLU A 135 20.76 -17.54 -5.30
C GLU A 135 20.17 -16.14 -5.40
N PHE A 136 18.83 -16.04 -5.29
CA PHE A 136 18.16 -14.76 -5.14
C PHE A 136 18.29 -14.24 -3.70
N ARG A 137 18.44 -12.93 -3.55
CA ARG A 137 18.36 -12.29 -2.23
C ARG A 137 17.02 -12.60 -1.55
N ALA A 138 17.03 -12.71 -0.23
CA ALA A 138 15.84 -13.00 0.55
C ALA A 138 14.75 -11.92 0.41
N THR A 139 15.15 -10.65 0.28
CA THR A 139 14.24 -9.52 0.14
C THR A 139 14.29 -8.95 -1.28
N PRO A 140 13.17 -8.39 -1.78
CA PRO A 140 13.17 -7.65 -3.03
C PRO A 140 14.10 -6.44 -2.99
N VAL A 141 14.44 -5.93 -4.19
CA VAL A 141 15.19 -4.68 -4.33
C VAL A 141 14.32 -3.53 -3.85
N HIS A 142 14.89 -2.66 -3.03
CA HIS A 142 14.24 -1.43 -2.60
C HIS A 142 14.67 -0.30 -3.55
N ASP A 143 13.81 0.00 -4.51
CA ASP A 143 13.97 1.06 -5.49
C ASP A 143 12.58 1.64 -5.85
N TRP A 144 12.51 2.49 -6.85
CA TRP A 144 11.25 3.09 -7.31
C TRP A 144 10.12 2.07 -7.58
N SER A 145 10.47 0.84 -7.94
CA SER A 145 9.48 -0.21 -8.21
C SER A 145 8.91 -0.84 -6.94
N SER A 146 9.51 -0.60 -5.78
CA SER A 146 9.04 -1.16 -4.51
C SER A 146 7.86 -0.40 -3.91
N HIS A 147 7.74 0.92 -4.12
CA HIS A 147 6.74 1.75 -3.45
C HIS A 147 5.30 1.33 -3.76
N GLY A 148 4.95 1.23 -5.05
CA GLY A 148 3.63 0.76 -5.47
C GLY A 148 3.37 -0.70 -5.11
N ALA A 149 4.40 -1.55 -5.19
CA ALA A 149 4.32 -2.96 -4.83
C ALA A 149 4.08 -3.15 -3.32
N ASP A 150 4.72 -2.33 -2.48
CA ASP A 150 4.55 -2.34 -1.03
C ASP A 150 3.15 -1.87 -0.63
N ALA A 151 2.65 -0.82 -1.26
CA ALA A 151 1.26 -0.38 -1.07
C ALA A 151 0.26 -1.49 -1.46
N LEU A 152 0.51 -2.24 -2.55
CA LEU A 152 -0.33 -3.36 -2.96
C LEU A 152 -0.25 -4.53 -1.96
N ARG A 153 0.94 -4.83 -1.41
CA ARG A 153 1.11 -5.87 -0.38
C ARG A 153 0.29 -5.55 0.88
N TYR A 154 0.32 -4.30 1.36
CA TYR A 154 -0.50 -3.88 2.49
C TYR A 154 -1.98 -3.99 2.19
N LEU A 155 -2.41 -3.56 1.00
CA LEU A 155 -3.79 -3.70 0.56
C LEU A 155 -4.22 -5.18 0.54
N ALA A 156 -3.40 -6.05 -0.02
CA ALA A 156 -3.69 -7.47 -0.16
C ALA A 156 -3.77 -8.20 1.20
N THR A 157 -2.89 -7.86 2.13
CA THR A 157 -2.88 -8.42 3.48
C THR A 157 -4.13 -8.01 4.26
N TRP A 158 -4.59 -6.78 4.03
CA TRP A 158 -5.77 -6.27 4.71
C TRP A 158 -7.09 -6.67 4.05
N TYR A 159 -7.14 -6.70 2.71
CA TYR A 159 -8.37 -6.92 1.97
C TYR A 159 -8.94 -8.32 2.21
N LYS A 160 -10.08 -8.37 2.89
CA LYS A 160 -10.86 -9.59 3.05
C LYS A 160 -12.16 -9.44 2.27
N PRO A 161 -12.37 -10.25 1.22
CA PRO A 161 -13.64 -10.23 0.49
C PRO A 161 -14.80 -10.44 1.47
N THR A 162 -15.82 -9.62 1.37
CA THR A 162 -17.06 -9.85 2.12
C THR A 162 -17.66 -11.15 1.64
N LYS A 163 -17.83 -12.13 2.54
CA LYS A 163 -18.56 -13.36 2.21
C LYS A 163 -19.94 -12.97 1.68
N PRO A 164 -20.40 -13.51 0.53
CA PRO A 164 -21.78 -13.32 0.12
C PRO A 164 -22.67 -13.75 1.27
N ARG A 165 -23.65 -12.91 1.65
CA ARG A 165 -24.68 -13.34 2.59
C ARG A 165 -25.41 -14.52 1.94
N PRO A 166 -25.57 -15.66 2.64
CA PRO A 166 -26.43 -16.72 2.14
C PRO A 166 -27.83 -16.12 1.89
N VAL A 167 -28.38 -16.44 0.73
CA VAL A 167 -29.74 -16.07 0.34
C VAL A 167 -30.72 -16.83 1.19
#